data_0b92ddd643fd91e5b096052459983760
#
_entry.id   0b92ddd643fd91e5b096052459983760
#
_cell.length_a   1.000
_cell.length_b   1.000
_cell.length_c   1.000
_cell.angle_alpha   90.00
_cell.angle_beta   90.00
_cell.angle_gamma   90.00
#
_symmetry.space_group_name_H-M   'P 1'
#
loop_
_entity.id
_entity.type
_entity.pdbx_description
1 polymer ?
#
loop_
_entity_poly.entity_id
_entity_poly.type
_entity_poly.pdbx_seq_one_letter_code
_entity_poly.pdbx_strand_id
1 'polypeptide(L)'
;MATNASGREYNVIVGKQDVSALAIGGDGNLADADFVSGTRLFMRLNQTTGINYDGAFQTSEVLRSGRRAYEDGDMIRHYGSGTWTWDFDYLVENNIMLESLVSLVTGVADTTGTITINAAVHDAHEDLSHGSTTADNVGIILLEAGTSTTGLDSDDQIMHSAVLQNLTLAMVAETDGGRVHASGQFMSGYKPIIKDSGITGATTASDHEKGLFDFTTLTLGGHAVTVKAFTMTISNPANRVAWQGTSGETDGYVRGGLYDISGSMTVKYDANMADALGDWTTNPSTGYAIALNDGSTWDISIPSARMTGHNIDFADEGMFVEIPWTATTGAAASGNLAVLKVN
;
A
#
# COMPACT_ATOMS: atom_id res chain seq x y z
N MET A 1 -24.67 7.17 26.92
CA MET A 1 -23.55 8.07 27.24
C MET A 1 -22.47 7.71 26.25
N ALA A 2 -22.07 8.61 25.37
CA ALA A 2 -20.97 8.36 24.48
C ALA A 2 -19.70 8.16 25.34
N THR A 3 -19.18 6.97 25.37
CA THR A 3 -17.87 6.67 25.92
C THR A 3 -16.84 7.23 24.92
N ASN A 4 -16.01 8.16 25.39
CA ASN A 4 -14.88 8.62 24.56
C ASN A 4 -13.94 7.45 24.34
N ALA A 5 -14.00 6.83 23.17
CA ALA A 5 -13.05 5.81 22.77
C ALA A 5 -11.65 6.43 22.68
N SER A 6 -10.65 5.81 23.30
CA SER A 6 -9.27 6.19 23.12
C SER A 6 -8.75 5.62 21.79
N GLY A 7 -7.81 6.26 21.14
CA GLY A 7 -7.24 5.74 19.88
C GLY A 7 -6.57 4.34 19.99
N ARG A 8 -6.51 3.77 21.19
CA ARG A 8 -6.05 2.39 21.44
C ARG A 8 -7.18 1.36 21.45
N GLU A 9 -8.43 1.81 21.35
CA GLU A 9 -9.64 0.97 21.40
C GLU A 9 -10.22 0.71 20.00
N TYR A 10 -9.56 1.20 18.95
CA TYR A 10 -9.95 0.92 17.58
C TYR A 10 -9.29 -0.37 17.07
N ASN A 11 -10.11 -1.26 16.56
CA ASN A 11 -9.66 -2.35 15.72
C ASN A 11 -9.64 -1.87 14.27
N VAL A 12 -8.60 -2.23 13.54
CA VAL A 12 -8.52 -1.95 12.12
C VAL A 12 -8.61 -3.25 11.36
N ILE A 13 -9.59 -3.32 10.47
CA ILE A 13 -9.80 -4.46 9.59
C ILE A 13 -9.62 -3.98 8.16
N VAL A 14 -8.74 -4.65 7.42
CA VAL A 14 -8.48 -4.37 6.01
C VAL A 14 -8.70 -5.64 5.22
N GLY A 15 -9.22 -5.51 4.01
CA GLY A 15 -9.37 -6.62 3.08
C GLY A 15 -9.70 -6.16 1.68
N LYS A 16 -9.59 -7.09 0.74
CA LYS A 16 -10.02 -6.86 -0.63
C LYS A 16 -11.53 -6.79 -0.69
N GLN A 17 -12.07 -5.83 -1.43
CA GLN A 17 -13.52 -5.70 -1.63
C GLN A 17 -13.98 -6.68 -2.69
N ASP A 18 -15.06 -7.42 -2.42
CA ASP A 18 -15.76 -8.18 -3.45
C ASP A 18 -16.52 -7.21 -4.36
N VAL A 19 -16.20 -7.20 -5.64
CA VAL A 19 -16.82 -6.27 -6.61
C VAL A 19 -18.30 -6.53 -6.85
N SER A 20 -18.80 -7.71 -6.55
CA SER A 20 -20.23 -8.00 -6.60
C SER A 20 -21.01 -7.29 -5.50
N ALA A 21 -20.33 -6.83 -4.47
CA ALA A 21 -20.86 -6.17 -3.30
C ALA A 21 -20.67 -4.64 -3.30
N LEU A 22 -20.38 -4.02 -4.44
CA LEU A 22 -20.30 -2.56 -4.58
C LEU A 22 -21.58 -1.82 -4.17
N ALA A 23 -22.63 -2.55 -3.87
CA ALA A 23 -23.85 -2.06 -3.24
C ALA A 23 -23.76 -1.87 -1.72
N ILE A 24 -22.56 -1.72 -1.12
CA ILE A 24 -22.42 -1.27 0.28
C ILE A 24 -23.19 0.03 0.54
N GLY A 25 -23.67 0.68 -0.50
CA GLY A 25 -24.54 1.85 -0.38
C GLY A 25 -26.04 1.56 -0.33
N GLY A 26 -26.51 0.35 -0.62
CA GLY A 26 -27.96 0.08 -0.75
C GLY A 26 -28.70 0.05 0.59
N ASP A 27 -28.19 -0.66 1.55
CA ASP A 27 -28.70 -0.73 2.92
C ASP A 27 -27.75 -0.12 3.96
N GLY A 28 -26.53 0.18 3.55
CA GLY A 28 -25.50 0.82 4.38
C GLY A 28 -24.88 -0.10 5.44
N ASN A 29 -25.05 -1.40 5.34
CA ASN A 29 -24.42 -2.35 6.24
C ASN A 29 -23.22 -2.99 5.56
N LEU A 30 -22.07 -2.97 6.23
CA LEU A 30 -20.93 -3.76 5.83
C LEU A 30 -21.13 -5.18 6.36
N ALA A 31 -21.03 -6.16 5.47
CA ALA A 31 -21.17 -7.56 5.79
C ALA A 31 -19.91 -8.35 5.44
N ASP A 32 -19.77 -9.54 5.99
CA ASP A 32 -18.67 -10.45 5.69
C ASP A 32 -18.54 -10.76 4.19
N ALA A 33 -19.65 -10.76 3.46
CA ALA A 33 -19.71 -11.02 2.03
C ALA A 33 -19.19 -9.85 1.16
N ASP A 34 -18.99 -8.67 1.74
CA ASP A 34 -18.43 -7.52 1.02
C ASP A 34 -16.91 -7.63 0.84
N PHE A 35 -16.31 -8.54 1.58
CA PHE A 35 -14.90 -8.86 1.43
C PHE A 35 -14.68 -10.11 0.58
N VAL A 36 -13.62 -10.12 -0.19
CA VAL A 36 -13.13 -11.34 -0.82
C VAL A 36 -12.80 -12.36 0.26
N SER A 37 -13.30 -13.56 0.11
CA SER A 37 -13.14 -14.62 1.10
C SER A 37 -11.66 -14.84 1.48
N GLY A 38 -11.40 -14.87 2.79
CA GLY A 38 -10.06 -15.10 3.33
C GLY A 38 -9.15 -13.87 3.38
N THR A 39 -9.55 -12.72 2.82
CA THR A 39 -8.69 -11.51 2.81
C THR A 39 -8.98 -10.54 3.93
N ARG A 40 -10.02 -10.76 4.73
CA ARG A 40 -10.42 -9.91 5.85
C ARG A 40 -9.57 -10.20 7.07
N LEU A 41 -8.71 -9.28 7.42
CA LEU A 41 -7.70 -9.48 8.46
C LEU A 41 -7.62 -8.27 9.39
N PHE A 42 -7.36 -8.53 10.67
CA PHE A 42 -6.95 -7.49 11.59
C PHE A 42 -5.57 -6.98 11.24
N MET A 43 -5.43 -5.67 11.17
CA MET A 43 -4.16 -5.01 10.96
C MET A 43 -3.70 -4.36 12.27
N ARG A 44 -2.60 -4.85 12.82
CA ARG A 44 -1.97 -4.26 14.00
C ARG A 44 -1.08 -3.12 13.56
N LEU A 45 -1.56 -1.92 13.75
CA LEU A 45 -0.85 -0.72 13.35
C LEU A 45 0.12 -0.26 14.43
N ASN A 46 1.30 0.21 14.02
CA ASN A 46 2.22 0.91 14.90
C ASN A 46 1.64 2.26 15.33
N GLN A 47 0.91 2.90 14.43
CA GLN A 47 0.22 4.15 14.67
C GLN A 47 -1.10 4.16 13.91
N THR A 48 -2.21 4.43 14.60
CA THR A 48 -3.52 4.55 13.98
C THR A 48 -3.76 6.00 13.59
N THR A 49 -4.05 6.22 12.30
CA THR A 49 -4.56 7.51 11.80
C THR A 49 -6.04 7.35 11.47
N GLY A 50 -6.80 8.44 11.61
CA GLY A 50 -8.20 8.46 11.15
C GLY A 50 -8.28 8.61 9.63
N ILE A 51 -9.47 8.38 9.09
CA ILE A 51 -9.77 8.67 7.69
C ILE A 51 -9.80 10.19 7.54
N ASN A 52 -8.92 10.74 6.70
CA ASN A 52 -8.81 12.15 6.41
C ASN A 52 -9.67 12.51 5.22
N TYR A 53 -10.27 13.69 5.28
CA TYR A 53 -11.04 14.25 4.19
C TYR A 53 -10.37 15.50 3.62
N ASP A 54 -10.05 15.48 2.35
CA ASP A 54 -9.59 16.66 1.62
C ASP A 54 -10.80 17.37 0.99
N GLY A 55 -11.04 18.58 1.47
CA GLY A 55 -12.30 19.30 1.35
C GLY A 55 -12.77 19.60 -0.06
N ALA A 56 -14.07 19.49 -0.24
CA ALA A 56 -14.79 19.70 -1.51
C ALA A 56 -15.38 21.10 -1.67
N PHE A 57 -15.03 22.07 -0.83
CA PHE A 57 -15.63 23.42 -0.92
C PHE A 57 -14.58 24.45 -1.26
N GLN A 58 -14.90 25.29 -2.23
CA GLN A 58 -14.16 26.51 -2.53
C GLN A 58 -15.01 27.72 -2.18
N THR A 59 -14.39 28.76 -1.66
CA THR A 59 -15.05 30.04 -1.45
C THR A 59 -15.11 30.81 -2.75
N SER A 60 -16.27 31.38 -3.07
CA SER A 60 -16.40 32.31 -4.19
C SER A 60 -15.70 33.62 -3.84
N GLU A 61 -14.69 34.01 -4.61
CA GLU A 61 -14.01 35.30 -4.47
C GLU A 61 -14.81 36.49 -5.02
N VAL A 62 -16.09 36.33 -5.28
CA VAL A 62 -16.92 37.42 -5.74
C VAL A 62 -17.06 38.45 -4.65
N LEU A 63 -16.39 39.58 -4.83
CA LEU A 63 -16.50 40.75 -3.99
C LEU A 63 -17.94 41.30 -4.07
N ARG A 64 -18.73 41.03 -3.03
CA ARG A 64 -20.05 41.62 -2.88
C ARG A 64 -19.95 42.85 -1.99
N SER A 65 -20.36 43.98 -2.52
CA SER A 65 -20.35 45.29 -1.83
C SER A 65 -21.06 45.18 -0.48
N GLY A 66 -20.36 45.56 0.59
CA GLY A 66 -20.93 45.68 1.94
C GLY A 66 -20.81 44.45 2.83
N ARG A 67 -20.21 43.35 2.38
CA ARG A 67 -20.02 42.13 3.19
C ARG A 67 -18.64 42.06 3.83
N ARG A 68 -18.60 41.59 5.05
CA ARG A 68 -17.36 41.34 5.80
C ARG A 68 -17.14 39.84 6.14
N ALA A 69 -18.07 38.97 5.72
CA ALA A 69 -18.03 37.55 5.94
C ALA A 69 -18.63 36.79 4.76
N TYR A 70 -18.24 35.54 4.58
CA TYR A 70 -18.84 34.63 3.62
C TYR A 70 -20.24 34.22 4.11
N GLU A 71 -21.18 34.11 3.23
CA GLU A 71 -22.48 33.45 3.44
C GLU A 71 -22.41 32.01 2.92
N ASP A 72 -23.34 31.14 3.35
CA ASP A 72 -23.41 29.75 2.89
C ASP A 72 -23.44 29.62 1.37
N GLY A 73 -24.06 30.57 0.67
CA GLY A 73 -24.09 30.61 -0.79
C GLY A 73 -22.79 31.02 -1.47
N ASP A 74 -21.81 31.51 -0.70
CA ASP A 74 -20.47 31.82 -1.22
C ASP A 74 -19.51 30.61 -1.14
N MET A 75 -19.92 29.53 -0.45
CA MET A 75 -19.22 28.28 -0.39
C MET A 75 -19.73 27.35 -1.49
N ILE A 76 -18.95 27.25 -2.54
CA ILE A 76 -19.28 26.41 -3.70
C ILE A 76 -18.65 25.06 -3.52
N ARG A 77 -19.47 24.00 -3.54
CA ARG A 77 -18.96 22.64 -3.60
C ARG A 77 -18.22 22.44 -4.93
N HIS A 78 -16.92 22.17 -4.84
CA HIS A 78 -16.14 21.89 -6.03
C HIS A 78 -16.33 20.42 -6.43
N TYR A 79 -16.93 20.20 -7.60
CA TYR A 79 -17.05 18.85 -8.14
C TYR A 79 -15.68 18.26 -8.36
N GLY A 80 -15.45 17.10 -7.76
CA GLY A 80 -14.24 16.32 -7.97
C GLY A 80 -13.08 16.59 -7.03
N SER A 81 -13.24 17.40 -6.01
CA SER A 81 -12.15 17.67 -5.06
C SER A 81 -12.22 16.85 -3.77
N GLY A 82 -13.31 16.19 -3.48
CA GLY A 82 -13.40 15.38 -2.24
C GLY A 82 -12.71 14.03 -2.38
N THR A 83 -11.60 13.84 -1.71
CA THR A 83 -10.96 12.54 -1.52
C THR A 83 -10.88 12.22 -0.04
N TRP A 84 -11.01 10.96 0.27
CA TRP A 84 -10.76 10.43 1.61
C TRP A 84 -9.49 9.61 1.53
N THR A 85 -8.59 9.84 2.47
CA THR A 85 -7.31 9.15 2.54
C THR A 85 -7.13 8.50 3.90
N TRP A 86 -6.45 7.38 3.92
CA TRP A 86 -6.07 6.70 5.12
C TRP A 86 -4.65 6.17 4.99
N ASP A 87 -3.80 6.59 5.93
CA ASP A 87 -2.40 6.17 5.99
C ASP A 87 -2.24 5.08 7.03
N PHE A 88 -1.39 4.10 6.74
CA PHE A 88 -1.08 3.03 7.66
C PHE A 88 0.42 2.76 7.76
N ASP A 89 0.83 2.28 8.91
CA ASP A 89 2.14 1.69 9.19
C ASP A 89 1.90 0.40 9.97
N TYR A 90 2.17 -0.72 9.34
CA TYR A 90 1.83 -2.06 9.77
C TYR A 90 3.08 -2.91 9.91
N LEU A 91 3.27 -3.52 11.08
CA LEU A 91 4.26 -4.57 11.27
C LEU A 91 3.68 -5.87 10.69
N VAL A 92 4.31 -6.39 9.65
CA VAL A 92 3.79 -7.56 8.92
C VAL A 92 3.88 -8.80 9.79
N GLU A 93 2.72 -9.29 10.22
CA GLU A 93 2.56 -10.50 11.03
C GLU A 93 1.82 -11.60 10.27
N ASN A 94 1.30 -11.27 9.08
CA ASN A 94 0.48 -12.18 8.30
C ASN A 94 0.81 -12.12 6.81
N ASN A 95 1.12 -13.26 6.23
CA ASN A 95 1.43 -13.39 4.81
C ASN A 95 0.24 -12.98 3.93
N ILE A 96 -0.98 -13.40 4.29
CA ILE A 96 -2.19 -13.10 3.52
C ILE A 96 -2.45 -11.59 3.49
N MET A 97 -2.16 -10.86 4.59
CA MET A 97 -2.27 -9.40 4.60
C MET A 97 -1.28 -8.77 3.62
N LEU A 98 -0.02 -9.21 3.65
CA LEU A 98 0.99 -8.69 2.73
C LEU A 98 0.64 -8.99 1.28
N GLU A 99 0.20 -10.21 0.98
CA GLU A 99 -0.30 -10.59 -0.35
C GLU A 99 -1.46 -9.70 -0.78
N SER A 100 -2.42 -9.46 0.11
CA SER A 100 -3.57 -8.60 -0.15
C SER A 100 -3.14 -7.15 -0.45
N LEU A 101 -2.22 -6.59 0.33
CA LEU A 101 -1.70 -5.24 0.12
C LEU A 101 -0.93 -5.14 -1.21
N VAL A 102 -0.07 -6.10 -1.51
CA VAL A 102 0.66 -6.13 -2.78
C VAL A 102 -0.30 -6.30 -3.96
N SER A 103 -1.30 -7.15 -3.84
CA SER A 103 -2.35 -7.32 -4.84
C SER A 103 -3.14 -6.02 -5.04
N LEU A 104 -3.54 -5.33 -3.98
CA LEU A 104 -4.28 -4.07 -4.05
C LEU A 104 -3.47 -2.94 -4.71
N VAL A 105 -2.17 -2.84 -4.43
CA VAL A 105 -1.34 -1.80 -5.05
C VAL A 105 -1.00 -2.13 -6.49
N THR A 106 -0.89 -3.40 -6.84
CA THR A 106 -0.50 -3.84 -8.20
C THR A 106 -1.69 -4.13 -9.09
N GLY A 107 -2.83 -4.49 -8.51
CA GLY A 107 -3.98 -5.03 -9.21
C GLY A 107 -3.74 -6.44 -9.80
N VAL A 108 -2.69 -7.13 -9.35
CA VAL A 108 -2.37 -8.50 -9.79
C VAL A 108 -3.01 -9.48 -8.84
N ALA A 109 -3.76 -10.42 -9.39
CA ALA A 109 -4.28 -11.52 -8.59
C ALA A 109 -3.13 -12.37 -8.04
N ASP A 110 -3.24 -12.73 -6.77
CA ASP A 110 -2.36 -13.72 -6.20
C ASP A 110 -2.61 -15.09 -6.85
N THR A 111 -1.53 -15.74 -7.26
CA THR A 111 -1.54 -17.12 -7.73
C THR A 111 -0.71 -17.98 -6.80
N THR A 112 -1.35 -18.48 -5.75
CA THR A 112 -0.71 -19.42 -4.81
C THR A 112 0.54 -18.84 -4.10
N GLY A 113 0.39 -17.68 -3.47
CA GLY A 113 1.45 -17.04 -2.70
C GLY A 113 2.56 -16.41 -3.55
N THR A 114 2.34 -16.19 -4.84
CA THR A 114 3.32 -15.54 -5.70
C THR A 114 2.68 -14.45 -6.54
N ILE A 115 3.16 -13.22 -6.37
CA ILE A 115 2.74 -12.07 -7.16
C ILE A 115 3.88 -11.66 -8.09
N THR A 116 3.62 -11.72 -9.39
CA THR A 116 4.57 -11.30 -10.42
C THR A 116 4.14 -9.96 -11.00
N ILE A 117 4.94 -8.95 -10.74
CA ILE A 117 4.69 -7.58 -11.21
C ILE A 117 5.46 -7.38 -12.51
N ASN A 118 4.76 -7.14 -13.60
CA ASN A 118 5.37 -6.89 -14.90
C ASN A 118 4.74 -5.68 -15.60
N ALA A 119 5.39 -5.15 -16.62
CA ALA A 119 4.92 -3.98 -17.35
C ALA A 119 3.59 -4.21 -18.08
N ALA A 120 3.29 -5.44 -18.49
CA ALA A 120 2.03 -5.77 -19.19
C ALA A 120 0.81 -5.75 -18.25
N VAL A 121 1.03 -5.92 -16.95
CA VAL A 121 -0.05 -5.84 -15.94
C VAL A 121 -0.61 -4.41 -15.84
N HIS A 122 0.23 -3.41 -16.09
CA HIS A 122 -0.19 -2.00 -16.10
C HIS A 122 -1.35 -1.76 -17.09
N ASP A 123 -1.28 -2.35 -18.28
CA ASP A 123 -2.30 -2.17 -19.31
C ASP A 123 -3.64 -2.84 -18.93
N ALA A 124 -3.60 -3.92 -18.15
CA ALA A 124 -4.79 -4.67 -17.74
C ALA A 124 -5.59 -4.00 -16.61
N HIS A 125 -5.00 -3.03 -15.92
CA HIS A 125 -5.57 -2.38 -14.74
C HIS A 125 -5.73 -0.86 -14.91
N GLU A 126 -5.80 -0.37 -16.13
CA GLU A 126 -6.03 1.06 -16.42
C GLU A 126 -7.40 1.53 -15.95
N ASP A 127 -8.37 0.65 -15.92
CA ASP A 127 -9.76 0.98 -15.57
C ASP A 127 -10.14 0.31 -14.23
N LEU A 128 -10.07 1.09 -13.17
CA LEU A 128 -10.59 0.74 -11.84
C LEU A 128 -12.04 1.24 -11.72
N SER A 129 -12.82 1.09 -12.78
CA SER A 129 -14.19 1.59 -12.83
C SER A 129 -15.07 0.86 -11.82
N HIS A 130 -16.09 1.56 -11.37
CA HIS A 130 -17.18 1.01 -10.59
C HIS A 130 -17.86 -0.13 -11.39
N GLY A 131 -17.76 -1.35 -10.91
CA GLY A 131 -18.26 -2.54 -11.61
C GLY A 131 -17.20 -3.35 -12.35
N SER A 132 -15.91 -3.01 -12.22
CA SER A 132 -14.83 -3.89 -12.66
C SER A 132 -14.98 -5.28 -12.01
N THR A 133 -14.80 -6.33 -12.80
CA THR A 133 -14.91 -7.71 -12.34
C THR A 133 -13.64 -8.23 -11.64
N THR A 134 -12.66 -7.37 -11.39
CA THR A 134 -11.38 -7.73 -10.76
C THR A 134 -11.37 -7.29 -9.30
N ALA A 135 -11.63 -8.22 -8.41
CA ALA A 135 -11.68 -8.05 -6.96
C ALA A 135 -10.34 -7.61 -6.31
N ASP A 136 -9.26 -7.51 -7.10
CA ASP A 136 -7.92 -7.23 -6.57
C ASP A 136 -7.54 -5.75 -6.56
N ASN A 137 -8.42 -4.89 -7.07
CA ASN A 137 -8.09 -3.49 -7.35
C ASN A 137 -8.52 -2.51 -6.26
N VAL A 138 -9.48 -2.89 -5.43
CA VAL A 138 -10.04 -2.02 -4.40
C VAL A 138 -10.17 -2.74 -3.07
N GLY A 139 -9.98 -2.00 -1.99
CA GLY A 139 -10.06 -2.50 -0.64
C GLY A 139 -11.16 -1.85 0.18
N ILE A 140 -11.46 -2.49 1.29
CA ILE A 140 -12.28 -1.95 2.37
C ILE A 140 -11.40 -1.79 3.60
N ILE A 141 -11.50 -0.64 4.22
CA ILE A 141 -10.89 -0.33 5.51
C ILE A 141 -12.01 -0.06 6.49
N LEU A 142 -12.07 -0.86 7.53
CA LEU A 142 -12.97 -0.68 8.66
C LEU A 142 -12.17 -0.22 9.88
N LEU A 143 -12.51 0.93 10.40
CA LEU A 143 -12.08 1.39 11.72
C LEU A 143 -13.23 1.14 12.70
N GLU A 144 -13.13 0.04 13.43
CA GLU A 144 -14.12 -0.39 14.39
C GLU A 144 -13.88 0.30 15.72
N ALA A 145 -14.85 1.07 16.20
CA ALA A 145 -14.79 1.75 17.49
C ALA A 145 -15.28 0.81 18.60
N GLY A 146 -14.38 0.52 19.54
CA GLY A 146 -14.72 -0.25 20.73
C GLY A 146 -14.34 -1.73 20.68
N THR A 147 -14.51 -2.39 21.83
CA THR A 147 -14.14 -3.80 22.04
C THR A 147 -15.34 -4.74 21.98
N SER A 148 -16.47 -4.27 21.45
CA SER A 148 -17.68 -5.06 21.46
C SER A 148 -17.56 -6.22 20.48
N THR A 149 -17.44 -7.41 21.02
CA THR A 149 -17.56 -8.66 20.25
C THR A 149 -18.96 -8.88 19.69
N THR A 150 -19.87 -7.96 19.92
CA THR A 150 -21.26 -7.99 19.44
C THR A 150 -21.55 -7.00 18.33
N GLY A 151 -20.53 -6.30 17.84
CA GLY A 151 -20.56 -5.60 16.55
C GLY A 151 -21.59 -4.49 16.42
N LEU A 152 -21.83 -3.70 17.45
CA LEU A 152 -22.92 -2.72 17.40
C LEU A 152 -22.51 -1.40 18.06
N ASP A 153 -21.46 -0.75 17.55
CA ASP A 153 -21.22 0.64 17.90
C ASP A 153 -21.43 1.53 16.67
N SER A 154 -22.32 2.52 16.84
CA SER A 154 -22.75 3.45 15.78
C SER A 154 -21.65 4.37 15.24
N ASP A 155 -20.42 4.15 15.66
CA ASP A 155 -19.29 5.04 15.44
C ASP A 155 -18.21 4.40 14.55
N ASP A 156 -18.48 3.24 13.96
CA ASP A 156 -17.58 2.61 13.01
C ASP A 156 -17.41 3.45 11.74
N GLN A 157 -16.20 3.55 11.25
CA GLN A 157 -15.90 4.26 10.01
C GLN A 157 -15.47 3.25 8.94
N ILE A 158 -16.20 3.24 7.85
CA ILE A 158 -15.97 2.33 6.73
C ILE A 158 -15.55 3.14 5.52
N MET A 159 -14.32 2.93 5.07
CA MET A 159 -13.82 3.43 3.80
C MET A 159 -13.86 2.30 2.79
N HIS A 160 -14.69 2.43 1.77
CA HIS A 160 -14.87 1.39 0.75
C HIS A 160 -14.40 1.87 -0.62
N SER A 161 -14.29 0.93 -1.55
CA SER A 161 -13.78 1.19 -2.91
C SER A 161 -12.48 2.00 -2.88
N ALA A 162 -11.62 1.65 -1.93
CA ALA A 162 -10.37 2.36 -1.69
C ALA A 162 -9.24 1.77 -2.53
N VAL A 163 -8.48 2.62 -3.20
CA VAL A 163 -7.32 2.25 -3.99
C VAL A 163 -6.05 2.48 -3.18
N LEU A 164 -5.18 1.49 -3.13
CA LEU A 164 -3.86 1.64 -2.52
C LEU A 164 -2.93 2.36 -3.51
N GLN A 165 -2.55 3.60 -3.17
CA GLN A 165 -1.74 4.44 -4.06
C GLN A 165 -0.26 4.12 -4.03
N ASN A 166 0.23 3.73 -2.87
CA ASN A 166 1.62 3.32 -2.67
C ASN A 166 1.71 2.29 -1.55
N LEU A 167 2.72 1.45 -1.64
CA LEU A 167 3.08 0.48 -0.63
C LEU A 167 4.60 0.47 -0.48
N THR A 168 5.08 0.77 0.71
CA THR A 168 6.50 0.68 1.05
C THR A 168 6.71 -0.49 1.99
N LEU A 169 7.60 -1.39 1.61
CA LEU A 169 8.11 -2.45 2.46
C LEU A 169 9.50 -2.03 2.97
N ALA A 170 9.69 -2.04 4.27
CA ALA A 170 10.95 -1.65 4.89
C ALA A 170 11.39 -2.69 5.93
N MET A 171 12.67 -3.00 5.90
CA MET A 171 13.34 -3.88 6.86
C MET A 171 14.63 -3.21 7.28
N VAL A 172 14.79 -2.91 8.56
CA VAL A 172 15.98 -2.28 9.12
C VAL A 172 16.46 -3.09 10.31
N ALA A 173 17.69 -3.62 10.24
CA ALA A 173 18.25 -4.51 11.25
C ALA A 173 18.20 -3.96 12.67
N GLU A 174 18.32 -2.63 12.82
CA GLU A 174 18.34 -1.94 14.12
C GLU A 174 16.95 -1.56 14.64
N THR A 175 15.91 -1.75 13.81
CA THR A 175 14.54 -1.38 14.15
C THR A 175 13.69 -2.65 14.23
N ASP A 176 12.99 -2.83 15.33
CA ASP A 176 12.07 -3.95 15.59
C ASP A 176 12.64 -5.34 15.23
N GLY A 177 13.95 -5.53 15.44
CA GLY A 177 14.62 -6.78 15.11
C GLY A 177 14.73 -7.07 13.61
N GLY A 178 14.63 -6.04 12.77
CA GLY A 178 14.70 -6.18 11.31
C GLY A 178 13.43 -6.70 10.68
N ARG A 179 12.31 -6.69 11.39
CA ARG A 179 11.00 -7.15 10.89
C ARG A 179 10.53 -6.33 9.68
N VAL A 180 9.67 -6.94 8.89
CA VAL A 180 9.07 -6.28 7.73
C VAL A 180 7.99 -5.32 8.18
N HIS A 181 8.17 -4.05 7.87
CA HIS A 181 7.15 -3.01 7.98
C HIS A 181 6.52 -2.75 6.62
N ALA A 182 5.20 -2.67 6.57
CA ALA A 182 4.45 -2.24 5.41
C ALA A 182 3.75 -0.91 5.73
N SER A 183 4.03 0.10 4.96
CA SER A 183 3.35 1.40 5.09
C SER A 183 2.80 1.86 3.74
N GLY A 184 1.73 2.64 3.77
CA GLY A 184 1.12 3.09 2.53
C GLY A 184 -0.07 4.00 2.77
N GLN A 185 -0.69 4.41 1.65
CA GLN A 185 -1.86 5.28 1.66
C GLN A 185 -2.96 4.72 0.78
N PHE A 186 -4.13 4.54 1.38
CA PHE A 186 -5.36 4.31 0.64
C PHE A 186 -6.06 5.63 0.31
N MET A 187 -6.69 5.67 -0.85
CA MET A 187 -7.51 6.78 -1.30
C MET A 187 -8.89 6.27 -1.75
N SER A 188 -9.95 6.93 -1.33
CA SER A 188 -11.30 6.70 -1.85
C SER A 188 -11.92 8.00 -2.35
N GLY A 189 -12.61 7.92 -3.46
CA GLY A 189 -13.48 8.98 -3.98
C GLY A 189 -14.93 8.85 -3.50
N TYR A 190 -15.24 7.86 -2.68
CA TYR A 190 -16.56 7.62 -2.10
C TYR A 190 -16.59 8.08 -0.66
N LYS A 191 -17.74 8.61 -0.25
CA LYS A 191 -17.94 9.09 1.12
C LYS A 191 -17.86 7.90 2.09
N PRO A 192 -17.06 7.97 3.16
CA PRO A 192 -17.05 6.94 4.17
C PRO A 192 -18.43 6.75 4.80
N ILE A 193 -18.76 5.52 5.11
CA ILE A 193 -19.97 5.16 5.83
C ILE A 193 -19.66 5.21 7.32
N ILE A 194 -20.49 5.89 8.08
CA ILE A 194 -20.41 5.92 9.55
C ILE A 194 -21.64 5.17 10.04
N LYS A 195 -21.44 3.93 10.43
CA LYS A 195 -22.52 3.04 10.83
C LYS A 195 -21.94 1.76 11.44
N ASP A 196 -22.76 1.06 12.23
CA ASP A 196 -22.43 -0.26 12.72
C ASP A 196 -22.01 -1.20 11.59
N SER A 197 -20.88 -1.85 11.75
CA SER A 197 -20.50 -2.93 10.85
C SER A 197 -21.23 -4.23 11.24
N GLY A 198 -21.74 -4.93 10.24
CA GLY A 198 -22.31 -6.27 10.43
C GLY A 198 -21.25 -7.38 10.43
N ILE A 199 -19.97 -7.03 10.63
CA ILE A 199 -18.87 -7.99 10.58
C ILE A 199 -18.82 -8.80 11.86
N THR A 200 -18.84 -10.11 11.73
CA THR A 200 -18.88 -11.04 12.87
C THR A 200 -17.49 -11.55 13.28
N GLY A 201 -16.45 -11.16 12.60
CA GLY A 201 -15.08 -11.50 12.95
C GLY A 201 -14.12 -11.29 11.80
N ALA A 202 -12.87 -11.04 12.11
CA ALA A 202 -11.77 -11.09 11.16
C ALA A 202 -10.76 -12.15 11.62
N THR A 203 -10.01 -12.69 10.69
CA THR A 203 -8.98 -13.66 11.04
C THR A 203 -7.84 -12.92 11.74
N THR A 204 -7.53 -13.34 12.96
CA THR A 204 -6.30 -12.92 13.64
C THR A 204 -5.12 -13.51 12.91
N ALA A 205 -4.12 -12.68 12.68
CA ALA A 205 -2.87 -13.12 12.12
C ALA A 205 -2.27 -14.27 12.93
N SER A 206 -1.76 -15.26 12.28
CA SER A 206 -0.90 -16.26 12.88
C SER A 206 0.54 -16.08 12.39
N ASP A 207 1.45 -15.85 13.29
CA ASP A 207 2.77 -16.44 13.45
C ASP A 207 3.82 -16.35 12.35
N HIS A 208 3.74 -15.49 11.37
CA HIS A 208 4.80 -15.35 10.37
C HIS A 208 5.47 -13.97 10.42
N GLU A 209 6.01 -13.66 11.59
CA GLU A 209 6.91 -12.53 11.71
C GLU A 209 8.20 -12.85 10.94
N LYS A 210 8.37 -12.24 9.79
CA LYS A 210 9.61 -12.32 9.01
C LYS A 210 10.38 -11.03 9.12
N GLY A 211 11.68 -11.16 9.09
CA GLY A 211 12.58 -10.03 9.14
C GLY A 211 13.82 -10.25 8.29
N LEU A 212 14.65 -9.24 8.24
CA LEU A 212 15.89 -9.24 7.46
C LEU A 212 16.80 -10.43 7.80
N PHE A 213 16.78 -10.87 9.06
CA PHE A 213 17.61 -11.98 9.54
C PHE A 213 17.13 -13.37 9.12
N ASP A 214 15.91 -13.49 8.64
CA ASP A 214 15.36 -14.76 8.15
C ASP A 214 15.78 -15.05 6.71
N PHE A 215 16.23 -14.03 5.98
CA PHE A 215 16.73 -14.23 4.63
C PHE A 215 18.10 -14.89 4.63
N THR A 216 18.17 -16.08 4.06
CA THR A 216 19.40 -16.88 3.98
C THR A 216 20.28 -16.52 2.81
N THR A 217 19.67 -15.93 1.78
CA THR A 217 20.35 -15.51 0.56
C THR A 217 19.99 -14.06 0.25
N LEU A 218 21.01 -13.21 0.23
CA LEU A 218 20.90 -11.81 -0.20
C LEU A 218 21.96 -11.58 -1.27
N THR A 219 21.51 -11.24 -2.46
CA THR A 219 22.42 -11.02 -3.60
C THR A 219 22.14 -9.71 -4.31
N LEU A 220 23.20 -9.09 -4.81
CA LEU A 220 23.18 -7.94 -5.69
C LEU A 220 24.05 -8.25 -6.91
N GLY A 221 23.42 -8.31 -8.09
CA GLY A 221 24.12 -8.64 -9.33
C GLY A 221 24.80 -10.02 -9.33
N GLY A 222 24.31 -10.95 -8.49
CA GLY A 222 24.91 -12.28 -8.32
C GLY A 222 25.96 -12.36 -7.21
N HIS A 223 26.40 -11.23 -6.65
CA HIS A 223 27.32 -11.20 -5.51
C HIS A 223 26.55 -11.36 -4.20
N ALA A 224 26.98 -12.24 -3.31
CA ALA A 224 26.41 -12.38 -1.98
C ALA A 224 26.77 -11.17 -1.13
N VAL A 225 25.77 -10.53 -0.53
CA VAL A 225 25.95 -9.29 0.24
C VAL A 225 25.31 -9.41 1.62
N THR A 226 25.82 -8.62 2.57
CA THR A 226 25.23 -8.50 3.91
C THR A 226 24.44 -7.20 4.00
N VAL A 227 23.12 -7.30 4.09
CA VAL A 227 22.21 -6.16 4.09
C VAL A 227 21.88 -5.74 5.52
N LYS A 228 22.02 -4.45 5.81
CA LYS A 228 21.65 -3.80 7.07
C LYS A 228 20.23 -3.22 7.00
N ALA A 229 19.85 -2.69 5.85
CA ALA A 229 18.52 -2.16 5.61
C ALA A 229 18.10 -2.38 4.14
N PHE A 230 16.83 -2.64 3.94
CA PHE A 230 16.22 -2.76 2.62
C PHE A 230 14.88 -2.05 2.61
N THR A 231 14.64 -1.25 1.60
CA THR A 231 13.35 -0.63 1.34
C THR A 231 12.93 -0.85 -0.10
N MET A 232 11.65 -1.09 -0.30
CA MET A 232 11.04 -1.20 -1.62
C MET A 232 9.69 -0.47 -1.60
N THR A 233 9.51 0.48 -2.49
CA THR A 233 8.26 1.21 -2.67
C THR A 233 7.66 0.86 -4.02
N ILE A 234 6.40 0.44 -3.99
CA ILE A 234 5.57 0.21 -5.17
C ILE A 234 4.64 1.41 -5.27
N SER A 235 4.76 2.19 -6.32
CA SER A 235 3.93 3.37 -6.58
C SER A 235 2.89 3.08 -7.66
N ASN A 236 1.64 3.36 -7.33
CA ASN A 236 0.49 3.22 -8.21
C ASN A 236 -0.31 4.52 -8.22
N PRO A 237 0.05 5.51 -9.04
CA PRO A 237 -0.61 6.80 -9.06
C PRO A 237 -2.03 6.67 -9.63
N ALA A 238 -3.00 6.47 -8.76
CA ALA A 238 -4.41 6.42 -9.11
C ALA A 238 -5.04 7.81 -8.98
N ASN A 239 -5.82 8.19 -9.98
CA ASN A 239 -6.61 9.42 -9.99
C ASN A 239 -8.09 9.10 -10.10
N ARG A 240 -8.92 9.95 -9.52
CA ARG A 240 -10.38 9.87 -9.68
C ARG A 240 -10.80 10.19 -11.11
N VAL A 241 -11.76 9.44 -11.62
CA VAL A 241 -12.38 9.68 -12.93
C VAL A 241 -13.85 10.03 -12.73
N ALA A 242 -14.31 11.04 -13.43
CA ALA A 242 -15.69 11.51 -13.43
C ALA A 242 -16.30 11.76 -12.02
N TRP A 243 -17.44 12.39 -11.99
CA TRP A 243 -18.13 12.71 -10.75
C TRP A 243 -19.60 12.43 -10.93
N GLN A 244 -20.13 11.61 -10.07
CA GLN A 244 -21.50 11.18 -10.16
C GLN A 244 -22.45 12.28 -9.68
N GLY A 245 -23.16 12.88 -10.60
CA GLY A 245 -24.33 13.72 -10.38
C GLY A 245 -24.27 14.62 -9.14
N THR A 246 -25.29 14.52 -8.29
CA THR A 246 -25.45 15.35 -7.09
C THR A 246 -24.66 14.88 -5.89
N SER A 247 -24.17 13.62 -5.85
CA SER A 247 -23.40 13.09 -4.72
C SER A 247 -21.98 13.62 -4.68
N GLY A 248 -21.41 13.96 -5.85
CA GLY A 248 -20.01 14.36 -5.99
C GLY A 248 -19.02 13.21 -5.75
N GLU A 249 -19.50 11.98 -5.78
CA GLU A 249 -18.67 10.79 -5.68
C GLU A 249 -18.00 10.47 -7.01
N THR A 250 -16.96 9.66 -6.99
CA THR A 250 -16.28 9.25 -8.22
C THR A 250 -17.10 8.20 -8.98
N ASP A 251 -16.89 8.13 -10.28
CA ASP A 251 -17.39 7.03 -11.11
C ASP A 251 -16.38 5.89 -11.22
N GLY A 252 -15.16 6.12 -10.75
CA GLY A 252 -14.08 5.16 -10.75
C GLY A 252 -12.73 5.82 -10.60
N TYR A 253 -11.69 5.07 -10.93
CA TYR A 253 -10.31 5.53 -10.88
C TYR A 253 -9.59 5.17 -12.16
N VAL A 254 -8.59 5.96 -12.52
CA VAL A 254 -7.66 5.67 -13.59
C VAL A 254 -6.23 5.81 -13.07
N ARG A 255 -5.34 4.97 -13.53
CA ARG A 255 -3.91 5.14 -13.26
C ARG A 255 -3.37 6.27 -14.11
N GLY A 256 -2.89 7.32 -13.45
CA GLY A 256 -2.46 8.55 -14.10
C GLY A 256 -0.98 8.64 -14.44
N GLY A 257 -0.21 7.56 -14.24
CA GLY A 257 1.23 7.59 -14.43
C GLY A 257 1.87 6.22 -14.63
N LEU A 258 3.18 6.23 -14.80
CA LEU A 258 3.95 5.01 -14.88
C LEU A 258 3.96 4.32 -13.50
N TYR A 259 3.88 3.02 -13.56
CA TYR A 259 4.10 2.16 -12.42
C TYR A 259 5.58 2.18 -12.06
N ASP A 260 5.89 2.53 -10.82
CA ASP A 260 7.28 2.62 -10.36
C ASP A 260 7.54 1.69 -9.18
N ILE A 261 8.62 0.93 -9.28
CA ILE A 261 9.15 0.16 -8.17
C ILE A 261 10.57 0.62 -7.94
N SER A 262 10.78 1.24 -6.79
CA SER A 262 12.07 1.80 -6.41
C SER A 262 12.35 1.57 -4.94
N GLY A 263 13.58 1.79 -4.53
CA GLY A 263 13.95 1.61 -3.14
C GLY A 263 15.40 1.96 -2.86
N SER A 264 15.83 1.56 -1.68
CA SER A 264 17.22 1.65 -1.27
C SER A 264 17.66 0.42 -0.51
N MET A 265 18.93 0.19 -0.48
CA MET A 265 19.55 -0.92 0.23
C MET A 265 20.83 -0.42 0.90
N THR A 266 20.98 -0.68 2.21
CA THR A 266 22.22 -0.42 2.95
C THR A 266 22.96 -1.74 3.13
N VAL A 267 24.15 -1.84 2.59
CA VAL A 267 24.94 -3.07 2.49
C VAL A 267 26.28 -2.85 3.16
N LYS A 268 26.78 -3.87 3.85
CA LYS A 268 28.16 -3.88 4.36
C LYS A 268 29.15 -3.79 3.21
N TYR A 269 30.09 -2.86 3.30
CA TYR A 269 31.17 -2.74 2.33
C TYR A 269 32.25 -3.78 2.59
N ASP A 270 32.28 -4.82 1.79
CA ASP A 270 33.31 -5.88 1.80
C ASP A 270 33.76 -6.17 0.35
N ALA A 271 34.54 -7.22 0.16
CA ALA A 271 35.07 -7.59 -1.16
C ALA A 271 33.95 -7.85 -2.19
N ASN A 272 32.89 -8.54 -1.79
CA ASN A 272 31.76 -8.85 -2.67
C ASN A 272 31.02 -7.56 -3.08
N MET A 273 30.87 -6.64 -2.14
CA MET A 273 30.24 -5.35 -2.44
C MET A 273 31.11 -4.47 -3.33
N ALA A 274 32.43 -4.50 -3.11
CA ALA A 274 33.37 -3.81 -3.98
C ALA A 274 33.34 -4.33 -5.42
N ASP A 275 33.25 -5.67 -5.59
CA ASP A 275 33.10 -6.30 -6.89
C ASP A 275 31.77 -5.90 -7.57
N ALA A 276 30.64 -5.92 -6.82
CA ALA A 276 29.34 -5.48 -7.34
C ALA A 276 29.36 -4.00 -7.80
N LEU A 277 30.00 -3.10 -7.06
CA LEU A 277 30.20 -1.71 -7.45
C LEU A 277 31.12 -1.58 -8.64
N GLY A 278 32.16 -2.41 -8.73
CA GLY A 278 33.07 -2.48 -9.87
C GLY A 278 32.36 -2.87 -11.16
N ASP A 279 31.50 -3.88 -11.10
CA ASP A 279 30.68 -4.31 -12.22
C ASP A 279 29.72 -3.18 -12.67
N TRP A 280 29.04 -2.53 -11.72
CA TRP A 280 28.13 -1.43 -12.02
C TRP A 280 28.86 -0.23 -12.62
N THR A 281 30.02 0.15 -12.09
CA THR A 281 30.79 1.29 -12.64
C THR A 281 31.31 1.01 -14.03
N THR A 282 31.59 -0.25 -14.33
CA THR A 282 32.03 -0.70 -15.67
C THR A 282 30.88 -0.74 -16.67
N ASN A 283 29.69 -1.14 -16.22
CA ASN A 283 28.50 -1.30 -17.06
C ASN A 283 27.25 -0.62 -16.46
N PRO A 284 27.23 0.71 -16.31
CA PRO A 284 26.15 1.41 -15.60
C PRO A 284 24.77 1.32 -16.30
N SER A 285 24.76 0.93 -17.58
CA SER A 285 23.53 0.73 -18.34
C SER A 285 22.91 -0.65 -18.17
N THR A 286 23.61 -1.57 -17.52
CA THR A 286 23.10 -2.93 -17.25
C THR A 286 22.24 -2.93 -15.98
N GLY A 287 21.12 -3.63 -16.01
CA GLY A 287 20.34 -3.89 -14.81
C GLY A 287 20.99 -5.00 -13.98
N TYR A 288 20.94 -4.87 -12.66
CA TYR A 288 21.43 -5.85 -11.70
C TYR A 288 20.28 -6.48 -10.96
N ALA A 289 20.30 -7.79 -10.82
CA ALA A 289 19.28 -8.49 -10.05
C ALA A 289 19.50 -8.25 -8.54
N ILE A 290 18.42 -8.01 -7.83
CA ILE A 290 18.37 -7.99 -6.37
C ILE A 290 17.51 -9.17 -5.94
N ALA A 291 18.03 -10.01 -5.04
CA ALA A 291 17.26 -11.11 -4.49
C ALA A 291 17.47 -11.24 -2.99
N LEU A 292 16.35 -11.34 -2.28
CA LEU A 292 16.26 -11.67 -0.87
C LEU A 292 15.40 -12.93 -0.77
N ASN A 293 15.96 -14.03 -0.25
CA ASN A 293 15.29 -15.32 -0.22
C ASN A 293 15.53 -16.00 1.13
N ASP A 294 14.46 -16.47 1.79
CA ASP A 294 14.56 -17.21 3.06
C ASP A 294 14.74 -18.73 2.86
N GLY A 295 14.76 -19.18 1.60
CA GLY A 295 14.91 -20.58 1.23
C GLY A 295 13.60 -21.38 1.26
N SER A 296 12.48 -20.78 1.66
CA SER A 296 11.22 -21.51 1.79
C SER A 296 9.98 -20.74 1.38
N THR A 297 9.65 -19.67 2.07
CA THR A 297 8.33 -19.02 2.02
C THR A 297 8.37 -17.59 1.51
N TRP A 298 9.46 -16.86 1.81
CA TRP A 298 9.57 -15.46 1.42
C TRP A 298 10.67 -15.24 0.40
N ASP A 299 10.31 -14.62 -0.71
CA ASP A 299 11.21 -14.30 -1.80
C ASP A 299 10.87 -12.93 -2.36
N ILE A 300 11.82 -12.01 -2.34
CA ILE A 300 11.73 -10.72 -3.02
C ILE A 300 12.78 -10.74 -4.11
N SER A 301 12.35 -10.79 -5.35
CA SER A 301 13.22 -10.82 -6.51
C SER A 301 12.92 -9.65 -7.44
N ILE A 302 13.93 -8.85 -7.71
CA ILE A 302 13.91 -7.75 -8.68
C ILE A 302 14.88 -8.14 -9.79
N PRO A 303 14.40 -8.68 -10.90
CA PRO A 303 15.25 -9.26 -11.93
C PRO A 303 16.22 -8.28 -12.59
N SER A 304 15.83 -7.01 -12.63
CA SER A 304 16.64 -5.95 -13.21
C SER A 304 16.41 -4.65 -12.47
N ALA A 305 17.35 -4.25 -11.65
CA ALA A 305 17.38 -2.97 -10.96
C ALA A 305 18.53 -2.11 -11.50
N ARG A 306 18.28 -0.83 -11.67
CA ARG A 306 19.34 0.15 -11.93
C ARG A 306 19.70 0.86 -10.65
N MET A 307 20.96 0.80 -10.30
CA MET A 307 21.51 1.61 -9.23
C MET A 307 21.61 3.06 -9.71
N THR A 308 21.02 3.99 -8.96
CA THR A 308 20.99 5.41 -9.32
C THR A 308 22.10 6.21 -8.66
N GLY A 309 22.83 5.60 -7.75
CA GLY A 309 23.95 6.18 -7.04
C GLY A 309 24.49 5.23 -5.97
N HIS A 310 25.47 5.69 -5.23
CA HIS A 310 25.92 5.04 -4.00
C HIS A 310 26.53 6.08 -3.07
N ASN A 311 26.42 5.82 -1.78
CA ASN A 311 27.07 6.62 -0.75
C ASN A 311 27.75 5.68 0.23
N ILE A 312 29.04 5.87 0.45
CA ILE A 312 29.83 5.06 1.40
C ILE A 312 29.90 5.82 2.71
N ASP A 313 29.37 5.22 3.76
CA ASP A 313 29.41 5.74 5.12
C ASP A 313 30.43 4.98 5.96
N PHE A 314 31.23 5.73 6.72
CA PHE A 314 32.24 5.22 7.63
C PHE A 314 31.69 5.36 9.07
N ALA A 315 30.83 4.43 9.45
CA ALA A 315 30.34 4.37 10.83
C ALA A 315 31.31 3.65 11.77
N ASP A 316 31.21 3.90 13.07
CA ASP A 316 32.01 3.22 14.08
C ASP A 316 31.83 1.69 14.08
N GLU A 317 30.69 1.23 13.55
CA GLU A 317 30.34 -0.19 13.43
C GLU A 317 30.89 -0.88 12.17
N GLY A 318 31.48 -0.12 11.24
CA GLY A 318 31.99 -0.63 9.97
C GLY A 318 31.70 0.32 8.80
N MET A 319 32.10 -0.14 7.62
CA MET A 319 31.81 0.57 6.39
C MET A 319 30.51 0.03 5.78
N PHE A 320 29.62 0.93 5.43
CA PHE A 320 28.36 0.60 4.77
C PHE A 320 28.20 1.41 3.48
N VAL A 321 27.46 0.86 2.53
CA VAL A 321 27.10 1.52 1.28
C VAL A 321 25.60 1.60 1.20
N GLU A 322 25.05 2.78 1.03
CA GLU A 322 23.66 2.99 0.68
C GLU A 322 23.55 3.07 -0.85
N ILE A 323 22.65 2.26 -1.40
CA ILE A 323 22.43 2.10 -2.83
C ILE A 323 20.96 2.34 -3.14
N PRO A 324 20.57 3.51 -3.62
CA PRO A 324 19.27 3.73 -4.21
C PRO A 324 19.17 3.00 -5.57
N TRP A 325 17.99 2.40 -5.82
CA TRP A 325 17.74 1.64 -7.03
C TRP A 325 16.33 1.84 -7.56
N THR A 326 16.15 1.58 -8.86
CA THR A 326 14.84 1.55 -9.52
C THR A 326 14.75 0.29 -10.39
N ALA A 327 13.64 -0.44 -10.25
CA ALA A 327 13.38 -1.62 -11.07
C ALA A 327 13.13 -1.23 -12.53
N THR A 328 13.58 -2.08 -13.44
CA THR A 328 13.38 -1.93 -14.87
C THR A 328 12.96 -3.26 -15.49
N THR A 329 12.30 -3.22 -16.63
CA THR A 329 11.94 -4.43 -17.39
C THR A 329 13.13 -5.14 -18.03
N GLY A 330 14.34 -4.61 -17.84
CA GLY A 330 15.52 -5.10 -18.54
C GLY A 330 15.46 -4.82 -20.05
N ALA A 331 15.90 -5.81 -20.84
CA ALA A 331 15.87 -5.69 -22.30
C ALA A 331 14.51 -6.00 -22.94
N ALA A 332 13.56 -6.58 -22.15
CA ALA A 332 12.25 -6.98 -22.64
C ALA A 332 11.19 -5.99 -22.18
N ALA A 333 10.43 -5.40 -23.10
CA ALA A 333 9.36 -4.45 -22.78
C ALA A 333 8.25 -5.05 -21.89
N SER A 334 8.13 -6.38 -21.87
CA SER A 334 7.19 -7.15 -21.04
C SER A 334 7.88 -7.90 -19.90
N GLY A 335 9.08 -7.47 -19.50
CA GLY A 335 9.83 -8.12 -18.43
C GLY A 335 9.20 -7.90 -17.04
N ASN A 336 9.52 -8.79 -16.11
CA ASN A 336 9.11 -8.66 -14.72
C ASN A 336 9.87 -7.51 -14.05
N LEU A 337 9.13 -6.65 -13.35
CA LEU A 337 9.70 -5.60 -12.51
C LEU A 337 10.09 -6.15 -11.14
N ALA A 338 9.20 -6.94 -10.55
CA ALA A 338 9.47 -7.64 -9.30
C ALA A 338 8.64 -8.93 -9.22
N VAL A 339 9.12 -9.87 -8.43
CA VAL A 339 8.40 -11.07 -8.04
C VAL A 339 8.46 -11.15 -6.52
N LEU A 340 7.29 -11.20 -5.89
CA LEU A 340 7.17 -11.39 -4.46
C LEU A 340 6.50 -12.75 -4.23
N LYS A 341 7.18 -13.60 -3.50
CA LYS A 341 6.63 -14.86 -3.03
C LYS A 341 6.45 -14.77 -1.52
N VAL A 342 5.24 -15.06 -1.06
CA VAL A 342 4.84 -14.98 0.35
C VAL A 342 3.91 -16.16 0.61
N ASN A 343 4.40 -17.26 1.15
CA ASN A 343 3.63 -18.50 1.37
C ASN A 343 3.51 -18.84 2.85
#